data_c7e4b60e92681624ca0deb15230f4979
#
_entry.id   c7e4b60e92681624ca0deb15230f4979
#
_cell.length_a   1.000
_cell.length_b   1.000
_cell.length_c   1.000
_cell.angle_alpha   90.00
_cell.angle_beta   90.00
_cell.angle_gamma   90.00
#
_symmetry.space_group_name_H-M   'P 1'
#
loop_
_entity.id
_entity.type
_entity.pdbx_description
1 polymer ?
#
loop_
_entity_poly.entity_id
_entity_poly.type
_entity_poly.pdbx_seq_one_letter_code
_entity_poly.pdbx_strand_id
1 'polypeptide(L)'
;MPKSILVNGVHYYMRQTLTAGDILKVIICETKCSEKIPPVEIPLDIIYEDEDIIVINKPAGMPIHPSMNNYYNSLANALAWYYQKQDKPFIFRCCNRLDRDTSGLTVVSKHLVSGSILSTMTKNREVHREYLAVVKGRVTPSSGTICAPLARKEGTIIERMVDFEHGEEAITHYKLIIEA
;
A
#
# COMPACT_ATOMS: atom_id res chain seq x y z
N MET A 1 -13.62 27.72 9.76
CA MET A 1 -12.77 26.77 9.03
C MET A 1 -11.38 26.81 9.64
N PRO A 2 -10.71 25.70 9.90
CA PRO A 2 -9.33 25.76 10.36
C PRO A 2 -8.49 26.46 9.28
N LYS A 3 -7.63 27.38 9.72
CA LYS A 3 -6.68 28.09 8.85
C LYS A 3 -5.60 27.11 8.43
N SER A 4 -5.80 26.46 7.29
CA SER A 4 -4.97 25.33 6.84
C SER A 4 -3.69 25.73 6.09
N ILE A 5 -3.58 27.01 5.69
CA ILE A 5 -2.40 27.51 5.00
C ILE A 5 -1.91 28.78 5.69
N LEU A 6 -0.65 28.77 6.08
CA LEU A 6 0.02 29.91 6.71
C LEU A 6 1.28 30.27 5.91
N VAL A 7 1.55 31.56 5.77
CA VAL A 7 2.82 32.09 5.26
C VAL A 7 3.46 32.90 6.37
N ASN A 8 4.68 32.60 6.75
CA ASN A 8 5.41 33.24 7.86
C ASN A 8 4.57 33.27 9.16
N GLY A 9 3.77 32.21 9.41
CA GLY A 9 2.91 32.08 10.58
C GLY A 9 1.55 32.81 10.49
N VAL A 10 1.30 33.60 9.44
CA VAL A 10 0.04 34.33 9.21
C VAL A 10 -0.85 33.59 8.21
N HIS A 11 -2.17 33.68 8.40
CA HIS A 11 -3.11 33.05 7.47
C HIS A 11 -2.92 33.56 6.04
N TYR A 12 -2.75 32.63 5.08
CA TYR A 12 -2.56 32.93 3.68
C TYR A 12 -3.89 32.87 2.91
N TYR A 13 -4.13 33.88 2.08
CA TYR A 13 -5.27 33.93 1.18
C TYR A 13 -4.81 33.63 -0.26
N MET A 14 -5.55 32.81 -1.00
CA MET A 14 -5.17 32.33 -2.35
C MET A 14 -4.90 33.41 -3.39
N ARG A 15 -5.20 34.67 -3.09
CA ARG A 15 -4.95 35.83 -3.97
C ARG A 15 -3.62 36.53 -3.69
N GLN A 16 -2.92 36.15 -2.64
CA GLN A 16 -1.62 36.72 -2.29
C GLN A 16 -0.52 36.06 -3.12
N THR A 17 0.50 36.82 -3.44
CA THR A 17 1.70 36.30 -4.13
C THR A 17 2.75 35.94 -3.11
N LEU A 18 3.38 34.80 -3.24
CA LEU A 18 4.53 34.41 -2.42
C LEU A 18 5.79 35.11 -2.91
N THR A 19 6.68 35.45 -2.00
CA THR A 19 7.99 36.02 -2.28
C THR A 19 9.09 35.04 -1.92
N ALA A 20 10.25 35.19 -2.55
CA ALA A 20 11.40 34.34 -2.25
C ALA A 20 11.79 34.48 -0.77
N GLY A 21 11.93 33.37 -0.05
CA GLY A 21 12.23 33.36 1.40
C GLY A 21 10.99 33.16 2.28
N ASP A 22 9.78 33.20 1.75
CA ASP A 22 8.58 32.91 2.53
C ASP A 22 8.52 31.44 2.97
N ILE A 23 8.12 31.23 4.23
CA ILE A 23 7.90 29.91 4.81
C ILE A 23 6.41 29.56 4.68
N LEU A 24 6.08 28.64 3.78
CA LEU A 24 4.74 28.12 3.60
C LEU A 24 4.49 26.92 4.53
N LYS A 25 3.51 27.03 5.43
CA LYS A 25 3.04 25.94 6.29
C LYS A 25 1.63 25.52 5.85
N VAL A 26 1.51 24.27 5.41
CA VAL A 26 0.21 23.67 5.08
C VAL A 26 -0.16 22.69 6.17
N ILE A 27 -1.35 22.87 6.78
CA ILE A 27 -1.87 21.98 7.83
C ILE A 27 -2.96 21.12 7.21
N ILE A 28 -2.71 19.83 7.09
CA ILE A 28 -3.65 18.84 6.58
C ILE A 28 -4.23 18.08 7.78
N CYS A 29 -5.49 18.34 8.11
CA CYS A 29 -6.17 17.65 9.21
C CYS A 29 -7.02 16.51 8.63
N GLU A 30 -6.68 15.28 8.96
CA GLU A 30 -7.53 14.13 8.70
C GLU A 30 -8.40 13.88 9.95
N THR A 31 -9.67 14.23 9.85
CA THR A 31 -10.65 14.08 10.94
C THR A 31 -11.60 12.91 10.70
N LYS A 32 -11.49 12.24 9.55
CA LYS A 32 -12.36 11.12 9.15
C LYS A 32 -11.64 9.78 9.33
N CYS A 33 -12.42 8.77 9.61
CA CYS A 33 -12.00 7.38 9.55
C CYS A 33 -12.52 6.72 8.27
N SER A 34 -12.01 5.56 7.94
CA SER A 34 -12.54 4.72 6.84
C SER A 34 -13.93 4.21 7.19
N GLU A 35 -14.99 4.91 6.79
CA GLU A 35 -16.39 4.68 7.20
C GLU A 35 -16.90 3.24 6.90
N LYS A 36 -16.32 2.58 5.90
CA LYS A 36 -16.74 1.23 5.46
C LYS A 36 -15.85 0.10 6.01
N ILE A 37 -14.91 0.42 6.88
CA ILE A 37 -13.98 -0.55 7.45
C ILE A 37 -14.24 -0.65 8.95
N PRO A 38 -15.00 -1.64 9.42
CA PRO A 38 -15.25 -1.81 10.84
C PRO A 38 -13.96 -2.18 11.58
N PRO A 39 -13.67 -1.53 12.71
CA PRO A 39 -12.54 -1.89 13.56
C PRO A 39 -12.72 -3.28 14.15
N VAL A 40 -11.70 -4.12 14.06
CA VAL A 40 -11.72 -5.48 14.65
C VAL A 40 -10.40 -5.73 15.35
N GLU A 41 -10.44 -6.26 16.55
CA GLU A 41 -9.27 -6.65 17.33
C GLU A 41 -8.60 -7.88 16.70
N ILE A 42 -7.57 -7.64 15.91
CA ILE A 42 -6.73 -8.67 15.31
C ILE A 42 -5.28 -8.32 15.62
N PRO A 43 -4.47 -9.26 16.11
CA PRO A 43 -3.06 -9.02 16.39
C PRO A 43 -2.32 -8.56 15.13
N LEU A 44 -1.45 -7.55 15.28
CA LEU A 44 -0.58 -7.04 14.23
C LEU A 44 0.88 -7.32 14.57
N ASP A 45 1.62 -7.86 13.60
CA ASP A 45 3.07 -7.97 13.64
C ASP A 45 3.67 -6.72 13.00
N ILE A 46 3.89 -5.68 13.83
CA ILE A 46 4.39 -4.37 13.38
C ILE A 46 5.91 -4.45 13.36
N ILE A 47 6.49 -4.34 12.16
CA ILE A 47 7.95 -4.36 11.94
C ILE A 47 8.58 -2.98 12.08
N TYR A 48 7.84 -1.95 11.68
CA TYR A 48 8.29 -0.56 11.76
C TYR A 48 7.09 0.39 11.83
N GLU A 49 7.22 1.45 12.60
CA GLU A 49 6.26 2.55 12.61
C GLU A 49 6.96 3.86 12.92
N ASP A 50 6.65 4.91 12.16
CA ASP A 50 7.04 6.30 12.40
C ASP A 50 5.83 7.26 12.26
N GLU A 51 6.07 8.53 12.01
CA GLU A 51 5.00 9.53 11.82
C GLU A 51 4.27 9.36 10.48
N ASP A 52 4.93 8.82 9.46
CA ASP A 52 4.48 8.77 8.07
C ASP A 52 3.92 7.42 7.65
N ILE A 53 4.52 6.32 8.10
CA ILE A 53 4.21 4.96 7.66
C ILE A 53 4.11 3.97 8.81
N ILE A 54 3.43 2.87 8.54
CA ILE A 54 3.48 1.65 9.34
C ILE A 54 3.76 0.46 8.42
N VAL A 55 4.71 -0.39 8.80
CA VAL A 55 5.10 -1.60 8.07
C VAL A 55 4.70 -2.82 8.89
N ILE A 56 3.94 -3.71 8.29
CA ILE A 56 3.37 -4.87 8.94
C ILE A 56 3.80 -6.13 8.21
N ASN A 57 4.25 -7.13 8.95
CA ASN A 57 4.40 -8.48 8.44
C ASN A 57 3.03 -9.16 8.40
N LYS A 58 2.38 -9.09 7.25
CA LYS A 58 1.04 -9.65 7.06
C LYS A 58 1.11 -11.18 7.07
N PRO A 59 0.32 -11.88 7.89
CA PRO A 59 0.24 -13.33 7.83
C PRO A 59 -0.46 -13.81 6.55
N ALA A 60 -0.22 -15.05 6.15
CA ALA A 60 -1.03 -15.74 5.16
C ALA A 60 -2.48 -15.92 5.66
N GLY A 61 -3.43 -16.00 4.75
CA GLY A 61 -4.86 -16.12 5.07
C GLY A 61 -5.57 -14.79 5.36
N MET A 62 -4.83 -13.68 5.51
CA MET A 62 -5.38 -12.36 5.80
C MET A 62 -5.46 -11.50 4.52
N PRO A 63 -6.64 -11.07 4.07
CA PRO A 63 -6.77 -10.11 2.97
C PRO A 63 -6.36 -8.70 3.40
N ILE A 64 -5.97 -7.87 2.45
CA ILE A 64 -5.61 -6.46 2.70
C ILE A 64 -6.84 -5.61 3.04
N HIS A 65 -7.91 -5.76 2.26
CA HIS A 65 -9.17 -5.03 2.43
C HIS A 65 -10.33 -5.97 2.74
N PRO A 66 -11.38 -5.49 3.40
CA PRO A 66 -12.63 -6.21 3.47
C PRO A 66 -13.14 -6.56 2.08
N SER A 67 -13.64 -7.77 1.92
CA SER A 67 -14.20 -8.29 0.67
C SER A 67 -15.34 -9.25 0.96
N MET A 68 -16.03 -9.72 -0.07
CA MET A 68 -17.09 -10.73 0.09
C MET A 68 -16.54 -11.94 0.86
N ASN A 69 -17.23 -12.35 1.91
CA ASN A 69 -16.84 -13.41 2.87
C ASN A 69 -15.64 -13.09 3.79
N ASN A 70 -15.07 -11.88 3.73
CA ASN A 70 -13.93 -11.46 4.52
C ASN A 70 -14.13 -10.03 5.07
N TYR A 71 -15.30 -9.76 5.66
CA TYR A 71 -15.68 -8.41 6.08
C TYR A 71 -14.96 -7.94 7.35
N TYR A 72 -14.53 -8.88 8.21
CA TYR A 72 -14.06 -8.59 9.57
C TYR A 72 -12.66 -9.16 9.88
N ASN A 73 -11.95 -9.68 8.88
CA ASN A 73 -10.66 -10.36 9.07
C ASN A 73 -9.54 -9.83 8.18
N SER A 74 -9.63 -8.57 7.73
CA SER A 74 -8.62 -7.96 6.88
C SER A 74 -7.59 -7.14 7.68
N LEU A 75 -6.44 -6.87 7.05
CA LEU A 75 -5.44 -5.96 7.60
C LEU A 75 -6.02 -4.56 7.87
N ALA A 76 -6.92 -4.09 7.00
CA ALA A 76 -7.59 -2.81 7.18
C ALA A 76 -8.46 -2.77 8.45
N ASN A 77 -9.15 -3.87 8.79
CA ASN A 77 -9.92 -3.97 10.03
C ASN A 77 -9.01 -3.92 11.28
N ALA A 78 -7.89 -4.64 11.24
CA ALA A 78 -6.91 -4.66 12.32
C ALA A 78 -6.32 -3.28 12.58
N LEU A 79 -5.93 -2.56 11.52
CA LEU A 79 -5.39 -1.20 11.63
C LEU A 79 -6.44 -0.18 12.05
N ALA A 80 -7.68 -0.30 11.59
CA ALA A 80 -8.76 0.56 12.06
C ALA A 80 -8.92 0.45 13.58
N TRP A 81 -8.83 -0.76 14.13
CA TRP A 81 -8.89 -1.00 15.57
C TRP A 81 -7.64 -0.48 16.30
N TYR A 82 -6.46 -0.72 15.76
CA TYR A 82 -5.18 -0.26 16.31
C TYR A 82 -5.15 1.26 16.52
N TYR A 83 -5.63 2.05 15.55
CA TYR A 83 -5.68 3.50 15.65
C TYR A 83 -6.89 3.99 16.47
N GLN A 84 -8.02 3.29 16.44
CA GLN A 84 -9.17 3.61 17.29
C GLN A 84 -8.81 3.53 18.77
N LYS A 85 -8.05 2.54 19.20
CA LYS A 85 -7.55 2.43 20.59
C LYS A 85 -6.67 3.61 21.02
N GLN A 86 -6.10 4.33 20.09
CA GLN A 86 -5.25 5.50 20.33
C GLN A 86 -6.01 6.82 20.19
N ASP A 87 -7.33 6.77 20.00
CA ASP A 87 -8.19 7.93 19.69
C ASP A 87 -7.70 8.74 18.48
N LYS A 88 -7.06 8.07 17.51
CA LYS A 88 -6.54 8.68 16.29
C LYS A 88 -7.45 8.39 15.10
N PRO A 89 -7.89 9.42 14.35
CA PRO A 89 -8.56 9.18 13.08
C PRO A 89 -7.60 8.50 12.10
N PHE A 90 -8.10 7.52 11.38
CA PHE A 90 -7.28 6.76 10.44
C PHE A 90 -8.05 6.41 9.17
N ILE A 91 -7.46 6.73 8.03
CA ILE A 91 -7.93 6.29 6.72
C ILE A 91 -6.92 5.28 6.17
N PHE A 92 -7.39 4.06 5.91
CA PHE A 92 -6.54 2.99 5.42
C PHE A 92 -6.04 3.27 3.99
N ARG A 93 -4.71 3.37 3.82
CA ARG A 93 -4.03 3.62 2.54
C ARG A 93 -2.85 2.67 2.39
N CYS A 94 -3.10 1.53 1.81
CA CYS A 94 -2.08 0.52 1.57
C CYS A 94 -1.26 0.88 0.32
N CYS A 95 0.06 0.91 0.44
CA CYS A 95 0.97 1.29 -0.63
C CYS A 95 1.34 0.12 -1.54
N ASN A 96 1.34 -1.10 -1.01
CA ASN A 96 1.53 -2.33 -1.77
C ASN A 96 0.50 -3.38 -1.32
N ARG A 97 -0.05 -4.11 -2.27
CA ARG A 97 -1.00 -5.18 -1.96
C ARG A 97 -0.31 -6.53 -2.05
N LEU A 98 -0.59 -7.37 -1.07
CA LEU A 98 -0.30 -8.80 -1.09
C LEU A 98 -1.62 -9.56 -1.23
N ASP A 99 -1.59 -10.68 -1.90
CA ASP A 99 -2.75 -11.56 -1.96
C ASP A 99 -3.06 -12.14 -0.57
N ARG A 100 -4.27 -12.67 -0.39
CA ARG A 100 -4.72 -13.19 0.90
C ARG A 100 -3.72 -14.20 1.49
N ASP A 101 -3.27 -15.13 0.67
CA ASP A 101 -2.43 -16.24 1.12
C ASP A 101 -0.92 -15.96 0.99
N THR A 102 -0.54 -14.78 0.50
CA THR A 102 0.83 -14.29 0.51
C THR A 102 1.13 -13.62 1.84
N SER A 103 2.18 -14.06 2.52
CA SER A 103 2.71 -13.40 3.73
C SER A 103 3.83 -12.41 3.38
N GLY A 104 4.17 -11.53 4.34
CA GLY A 104 5.29 -10.62 4.21
C GLY A 104 4.93 -9.14 4.39
N LEU A 105 5.87 -8.26 4.03
CA LEU A 105 5.82 -6.85 4.38
C LEU A 105 4.77 -6.08 3.56
N THR A 106 3.94 -5.38 4.27
CA THR A 106 2.94 -4.45 3.74
C THR A 106 3.16 -3.07 4.33
N VAL A 107 3.32 -2.07 3.46
CA VAL A 107 3.51 -0.67 3.85
C VAL A 107 2.18 0.05 3.76
N VAL A 108 1.78 0.70 4.84
CA VAL A 108 0.55 1.50 4.93
C VAL A 108 0.92 2.91 5.33
N SER A 109 0.45 3.89 4.59
CA SER A 109 0.65 5.30 4.93
C SER A 109 -0.32 5.76 6.02
N LYS A 110 0.18 6.57 6.94
CA LYS A 110 -0.59 7.07 8.09
C LYS A 110 -1.40 8.32 7.74
N HIS A 111 -1.02 9.05 6.70
CA HIS A 111 -1.73 10.25 6.26
C HIS A 111 -1.66 10.47 4.74
N LEU A 112 -2.43 11.44 4.24
CA LEU A 112 -2.59 11.69 2.81
C LEU A 112 -1.27 12.01 2.10
N VAL A 113 -0.37 12.77 2.74
CA VAL A 113 0.89 13.22 2.12
C VAL A 113 1.81 12.02 1.88
N SER A 114 2.08 11.21 2.92
CA SER A 114 2.89 10.01 2.78
C SER A 114 2.28 9.02 1.78
N GLY A 115 0.95 8.89 1.78
CA GLY A 115 0.23 8.06 0.80
C GLY A 115 0.43 8.53 -0.64
N SER A 116 0.41 9.84 -0.87
CA SER A 116 0.65 10.41 -2.21
C SER A 116 2.09 10.19 -2.68
N ILE A 117 3.07 10.41 -1.78
CA ILE A 117 4.49 10.20 -2.07
C ILE A 117 4.74 8.73 -2.42
N LEU A 118 4.32 7.80 -1.55
CA LEU A 118 4.52 6.36 -1.76
C LEU A 118 3.80 5.83 -3.00
N SER A 119 2.63 6.37 -3.32
CA SER A 119 1.91 6.04 -4.57
C SER A 119 2.73 6.47 -5.79
N THR A 120 3.32 7.66 -5.75
CA THR A 120 4.19 8.17 -6.83
C THR A 120 5.46 7.32 -6.96
N MET A 121 6.14 7.02 -5.86
CA MET A 121 7.32 6.15 -5.85
C MET A 121 7.00 4.75 -6.41
N THR A 122 5.85 4.19 -6.05
CA THR A 122 5.41 2.89 -6.58
C THR A 122 5.16 2.94 -8.08
N LYS A 123 4.49 4.01 -8.56
CA LYS A 123 4.24 4.24 -9.98
C LYS A 123 5.54 4.39 -10.77
N ASN A 124 6.51 5.09 -10.21
CA ASN A 124 7.83 5.31 -10.83
C ASN A 124 8.76 4.09 -10.71
N ARG A 125 8.30 2.99 -10.12
CA ARG A 125 9.11 1.77 -9.84
C ARG A 125 10.31 2.03 -8.93
N GLU A 126 10.24 3.05 -8.07
CA GLU A 126 11.27 3.36 -7.06
C GLU A 126 11.17 2.43 -5.84
N VAL A 127 9.98 1.86 -5.61
CA VAL A 127 9.76 0.85 -4.57
C VAL A 127 10.04 -0.53 -5.17
N HIS A 128 11.16 -1.13 -4.77
CA HIS A 128 11.55 -2.49 -5.19
C HIS A 128 10.88 -3.53 -4.29
N ARG A 129 10.34 -4.58 -4.92
CA ARG A 129 9.66 -5.66 -4.22
C ARG A 129 10.38 -6.97 -4.48
N GLU A 130 10.78 -7.64 -3.41
CA GLU A 130 11.39 -8.97 -3.48
C GLU A 130 10.46 -9.99 -2.82
N TYR A 131 10.40 -11.18 -3.40
CA TYR A 131 9.59 -12.28 -2.93
C TYR A 131 10.40 -13.55 -2.87
N LEU A 132 10.15 -14.35 -1.84
CA LEU A 132 10.60 -15.71 -1.79
C LEU A 132 9.44 -16.62 -2.23
N ALA A 133 9.66 -17.46 -3.23
CA ALA A 133 8.64 -18.34 -3.76
C ALA A 133 9.15 -19.79 -3.84
N VAL A 134 8.30 -20.72 -3.42
CA VAL A 134 8.51 -22.16 -3.68
C VAL A 134 7.73 -22.50 -4.94
N VAL A 135 8.45 -23.03 -5.93
CA VAL A 135 7.86 -23.40 -7.22
C VAL A 135 7.96 -24.90 -7.46
N LYS A 136 7.04 -25.44 -8.23
CA LYS A 136 7.02 -26.85 -8.61
C LYS A 136 7.80 -27.06 -9.90
N GLY A 137 8.65 -28.07 -9.93
CA GLY A 137 9.47 -28.40 -11.10
C GLY A 137 10.85 -27.74 -11.05
N ARG A 138 11.62 -27.92 -12.11
CA ARG A 138 13.00 -27.47 -12.23
C ARG A 138 13.07 -26.08 -12.86
N VAL A 139 13.82 -25.18 -12.24
CA VAL A 139 14.06 -23.83 -12.77
C VAL A 139 15.34 -23.78 -13.57
N THR A 140 15.24 -23.67 -14.88
CA THR A 140 16.39 -23.60 -15.81
C THR A 140 16.16 -22.46 -16.82
N PRO A 141 17.10 -21.51 -16.97
CA PRO A 141 18.34 -21.32 -16.21
C PRO A 141 18.09 -20.90 -14.75
N SER A 142 19.13 -20.94 -13.91
CA SER A 142 19.02 -20.59 -12.47
C SER A 142 18.75 -19.12 -12.17
N SER A 143 18.82 -18.24 -13.16
CA SER A 143 18.42 -16.83 -13.07
C SER A 143 17.98 -16.33 -14.42
N GLY A 144 17.13 -15.31 -14.43
CA GLY A 144 16.64 -14.73 -15.68
C GLY A 144 15.60 -13.66 -15.47
N THR A 145 15.05 -13.22 -16.60
CA THR A 145 13.96 -12.25 -16.67
C THR A 145 12.83 -12.82 -17.50
N ILE A 146 11.63 -12.80 -16.94
CA ILE A 146 10.41 -13.16 -17.63
C ILE A 146 9.71 -11.86 -18.04
N CYS A 147 9.53 -11.64 -19.34
CA CYS A 147 8.73 -10.54 -19.92
C CYS A 147 7.51 -11.19 -20.57
N ALA A 148 6.39 -11.17 -19.87
CA ALA A 148 5.15 -11.77 -20.35
C ALA A 148 3.96 -10.87 -19.98
N PRO A 149 3.39 -10.12 -20.93
CA PRO A 149 2.26 -9.25 -20.67
C PRO A 149 1.07 -10.05 -20.12
N LEU A 150 0.39 -9.49 -19.12
CA LEU A 150 -0.68 -10.16 -18.39
C LEU A 150 -2.01 -9.46 -18.61
N ALA A 151 -3.01 -10.20 -19.02
CA ALA A 151 -4.40 -9.76 -19.07
C ALA A 151 -5.26 -10.53 -18.08
N ARG A 152 -6.47 -10.02 -17.85
CA ARG A 152 -7.49 -10.76 -17.12
C ARG A 152 -8.07 -11.85 -18.02
N LYS A 153 -8.11 -13.09 -17.54
CA LYS A 153 -8.74 -14.18 -18.26
C LYS A 153 -10.24 -13.94 -18.34
N GLU A 154 -10.79 -14.11 -19.53
CA GLU A 154 -12.22 -13.92 -19.77
C GLU A 154 -13.06 -14.87 -18.92
N GLY A 155 -14.17 -14.37 -18.38
CA GLY A 155 -15.07 -15.13 -17.51
C GLY A 155 -14.60 -15.28 -16.05
N THR A 156 -13.46 -14.72 -15.65
CA THR A 156 -13.00 -14.74 -14.26
C THR A 156 -12.63 -13.33 -13.74
N ILE A 157 -12.78 -13.16 -12.41
CA ILE A 157 -12.39 -11.90 -11.74
C ILE A 157 -10.94 -12.00 -11.23
N ILE A 158 -10.43 -13.19 -11.02
CA ILE A 158 -9.20 -13.46 -10.26
C ILE A 158 -8.06 -13.90 -11.17
N GLU A 159 -8.35 -14.75 -12.17
CA GLU A 159 -7.30 -15.35 -13.00
C GLU A 159 -6.68 -14.37 -13.98
N ARG A 160 -5.36 -14.45 -14.11
CA ARG A 160 -4.58 -13.74 -15.13
C ARG A 160 -4.03 -14.75 -16.13
N MET A 161 -3.88 -14.32 -17.37
CA MET A 161 -3.27 -15.09 -18.45
C MET A 161 -2.24 -14.23 -19.17
N VAL A 162 -1.31 -14.88 -19.82
CA VAL A 162 -0.38 -14.20 -20.74
C VAL A 162 -1.14 -13.84 -22.00
N ASP A 163 -1.09 -12.56 -22.37
CA ASP A 163 -1.73 -12.03 -23.57
C ASP A 163 -0.79 -11.00 -24.20
N PHE A 164 -0.23 -11.34 -25.34
CA PHE A 164 0.73 -10.49 -26.05
C PHE A 164 0.07 -9.39 -26.89
N GLU A 165 -1.25 -9.43 -27.09
CA GLU A 165 -1.97 -8.44 -27.88
C GLU A 165 -2.58 -7.34 -27.00
N HIS A 166 -3.16 -7.71 -25.84
CA HIS A 166 -3.93 -6.80 -24.99
C HIS A 166 -3.45 -6.76 -23.53
N GLY A 167 -2.40 -7.52 -23.20
CA GLY A 167 -1.86 -7.61 -21.84
C GLY A 167 -1.09 -6.36 -21.42
N GLU A 168 -1.16 -6.03 -20.14
CA GLU A 168 -0.30 -5.02 -19.52
C GLU A 168 1.11 -5.59 -19.34
N GLU A 169 2.13 -4.76 -19.59
CA GLU A 169 3.52 -5.15 -19.41
C GLU A 169 3.78 -5.68 -18.00
N ALA A 170 4.35 -6.88 -17.92
CA ALA A 170 4.75 -7.51 -16.68
C ALA A 170 6.16 -8.11 -16.82
N ILE A 171 7.05 -7.66 -15.93
CA ILE A 171 8.45 -8.07 -15.91
C ILE A 171 8.76 -8.65 -14.54
N THR A 172 9.33 -9.86 -14.52
CA THR A 172 9.78 -10.53 -13.30
C THR A 172 11.22 -11.00 -13.46
N HIS A 173 12.10 -10.50 -12.62
CA HIS A 173 13.47 -11.03 -12.48
C HIS A 173 13.47 -12.12 -11.43
N TYR A 174 14.15 -13.22 -11.69
CA TYR A 174 14.24 -14.32 -10.74
C TYR A 174 15.66 -14.86 -10.60
N LYS A 175 15.91 -15.44 -9.44
CA LYS A 175 17.14 -16.15 -9.12
C LYS A 175 16.81 -17.37 -8.27
N LEU A 176 17.24 -18.55 -8.71
CA LEU A 176 17.15 -19.78 -7.94
C LEU A 176 18.08 -19.68 -6.73
N ILE A 177 17.57 -19.96 -5.54
CA ILE A 177 18.34 -19.96 -4.30
C ILE A 177 18.71 -21.39 -3.92
N ILE A 178 17.72 -22.30 -3.93
CA ILE A 178 17.90 -23.71 -3.54
C ILE A 178 17.06 -24.58 -4.46
N GLU A 179 17.59 -25.69 -4.90
CA GLU A 179 16.87 -26.78 -5.56
C GLU A 179 16.85 -27.98 -4.60
N ALA A 180 15.65 -28.53 -4.35
CA ALA A 180 15.46 -29.71 -3.49
C ALA A 180 15.10 -30.95 -4.29
#